data_8ec2d5f3e109a6fa895c5ae0ca693a0f
#
_entry.id   8ec2d5f3e109a6fa895c5ae0ca693a0f
#
_cell.length_a   1.000
_cell.length_b   1.000
_cell.length_c   1.000
_cell.angle_alpha   90.00
_cell.angle_beta   90.00
_cell.angle_gamma   90.00
#
_symmetry.space_group_name_H-M   'P 1'
#
loop_
_entity.id
_entity.type
_entity.pdbx_description
1 polymer ?
#
loop_
_entity_poly.entity_id
_entity_poly.type
_entity_poly.pdbx_seq_one_letter_code
_entity_poly.pdbx_strand_id
1 'polypeptide(L)'
;MEVGKRVRRKEAIPALVRFLQQGLDNCRFSFCVISAAPREIVVSALARIVAQDSIHGTELDFDSLSGEVRAIKRVPAGYGMVAVSEELGKRLGIAADRFIYVGDGGSDVHIMLHVNNHDGFTIAVSENRQLARIARSTVLSDNAFSIMVPVLDQILDWRTGSIRELLERHGLTLQGWEKARTDRVQIGAAPAAVPAT
;
A
#
# COMPACT_ATOMS: atom_id res chain seq x y z
N MET A 1 -7.47 18.51 15.03
CA MET A 1 -6.81 17.47 14.21
C MET A 1 -5.73 16.67 14.98
N GLU A 2 -5.98 16.37 16.22
CA GLU A 2 -5.07 15.58 17.09
C GLU A 2 -5.24 14.06 16.90
N VAL A 3 -6.42 13.62 16.47
CA VAL A 3 -6.78 12.20 16.34
C VAL A 3 -5.89 11.48 15.32
N GLY A 4 -5.58 12.11 14.19
CA GLY A 4 -4.73 11.50 13.15
C GLY A 4 -3.29 11.21 13.60
N LYS A 5 -2.78 11.93 14.62
CA LYS A 5 -1.46 11.69 15.21
C LYS A 5 -1.39 10.40 16.05
N ARG A 6 -2.55 9.89 16.50
CA ARG A 6 -2.66 8.65 17.30
C ARG A 6 -2.90 7.41 16.43
N VAL A 7 -3.09 7.57 15.11
CA VAL A 7 -3.26 6.44 14.20
C VAL A 7 -1.95 5.67 14.10
N ARG A 8 -1.99 4.38 14.43
CA ARG A 8 -0.84 3.49 14.25
C ARG A 8 -0.63 3.27 12.75
N ARG A 9 0.56 3.59 12.28
CA ARG A 9 0.98 3.39 10.89
C ARG A 9 1.95 2.22 10.82
N LYS A 10 1.95 1.49 9.70
CA LYS A 10 3.05 0.56 9.43
C LYS A 10 4.36 1.32 9.34
N GLU A 11 5.44 0.69 9.78
CA GLU A 11 6.77 1.26 9.69
C GLU A 11 7.19 1.52 8.24
N ALA A 12 8.13 2.43 8.05
CA ALA A 12 8.76 2.76 6.77
C ALA A 12 7.85 3.29 5.65
N ILE A 13 6.58 3.66 5.90
CA ILE A 13 5.74 4.34 4.88
C ILE A 13 6.46 5.55 4.26
N PRO A 14 7.11 6.45 5.03
CA PRO A 14 7.85 7.57 4.44
C PRO A 14 9.01 7.15 3.54
N ALA A 15 9.69 6.05 3.88
CA ALA A 15 10.79 5.52 3.07
C ALA A 15 10.26 4.92 1.76
N LEU A 16 9.17 4.16 1.83
CA LEU A 16 8.50 3.60 0.66
C LEU A 16 8.05 4.69 -0.32
N VAL A 17 7.35 5.72 0.17
CA VAL A 17 6.85 6.81 -0.67
C VAL A 17 8.00 7.55 -1.35
N ARG A 18 9.06 7.90 -0.62
CA ARG A 18 10.25 8.54 -1.20
C ARG A 18 10.92 7.67 -2.26
N PHE A 19 11.02 6.35 -2.01
CA PHE A 19 11.61 5.42 -2.94
C PHE A 19 10.81 5.33 -4.25
N LEU A 20 9.49 5.23 -4.16
CA LEU A 20 8.62 5.21 -5.33
C LEU A 20 8.66 6.53 -6.13
N GLN A 21 8.79 7.68 -5.45
CA GLN A 21 8.91 8.99 -6.08
C GLN A 21 10.20 9.16 -6.90
N GLN A 22 11.26 8.43 -6.56
CA GLN A 22 12.52 8.44 -7.33
C GLN A 22 12.38 7.72 -8.66
N GLY A 23 11.40 6.82 -8.79
CA GLY A 23 11.26 5.94 -9.93
C GLY A 23 12.28 4.78 -9.91
N LEU A 24 12.02 3.75 -10.69
CA LEU A 24 12.85 2.55 -10.82
C LEU A 24 12.85 2.08 -12.28
N ASP A 25 14.02 1.76 -12.82
CA ASP A 25 14.17 1.13 -14.16
C ASP A 25 13.33 1.80 -15.26
N ASN A 26 13.36 3.13 -15.33
CA ASN A 26 12.53 3.95 -16.22
C ASN A 26 11.01 3.91 -15.90
N CYS A 27 10.58 3.23 -14.83
CA CYS A 27 9.22 3.27 -14.34
C CYS A 27 9.02 4.44 -13.37
N ARG A 28 7.90 5.15 -13.51
CA ARG A 28 7.44 6.17 -12.57
C ARG A 28 6.22 5.65 -11.84
N PHE A 29 6.18 5.88 -10.53
CA PHE A 29 5.09 5.44 -9.68
C PHE A 29 4.30 6.63 -9.16
N SER A 30 2.97 6.50 -9.20
CA SER A 30 2.05 7.37 -8.49
C SER A 30 1.53 6.64 -7.26
N PHE A 31 1.72 7.21 -6.07
CA PHE A 31 1.28 6.62 -4.82
C PHE A 31 0.00 7.27 -4.35
N CYS A 32 -1.05 6.49 -4.18
CA CYS A 32 -2.35 6.93 -3.67
C CYS A 32 -2.80 6.08 -2.48
N VAL A 33 -3.59 6.68 -1.60
CA VAL A 33 -4.17 6.00 -0.45
C VAL A 33 -5.69 6.03 -0.58
N ILE A 34 -6.32 4.86 -0.48
CA ILE A 34 -7.78 4.69 -0.44
C ILE A 34 -8.12 4.09 0.93
N SER A 35 -9.06 4.69 1.66
CA SER A 35 -9.42 4.26 3.02
C SER A 35 -10.89 4.51 3.31
N ALA A 36 -11.53 3.57 4.01
CA ALA A 36 -12.88 3.76 4.55
C ALA A 36 -12.94 4.74 5.73
N ALA A 37 -11.79 5.10 6.33
CA ALA A 37 -11.73 6.08 7.40
C ALA A 37 -12.04 7.50 6.89
N PRO A 38 -12.52 8.42 7.75
CA PRO A 38 -12.71 9.83 7.39
C PRO A 38 -11.44 10.44 6.78
N ARG A 39 -11.62 11.13 5.64
CA ARG A 39 -10.51 11.68 4.87
C ARG A 39 -9.61 12.59 5.70
N GLU A 40 -10.18 13.39 6.57
CA GLU A 40 -9.48 14.32 7.45
C GLU A 40 -8.52 13.60 8.42
N ILE A 41 -8.93 12.43 8.91
CA ILE A 41 -8.10 11.59 9.79
C ILE A 41 -6.91 11.04 9.00
N VAL A 42 -7.16 10.50 7.79
CA VAL A 42 -6.10 9.93 6.95
C VAL A 42 -5.11 11.01 6.51
N VAL A 43 -5.60 12.18 6.09
CA VAL A 43 -4.77 13.35 5.75
C VAL A 43 -3.91 13.77 6.93
N SER A 44 -4.48 13.84 8.14
CA SER A 44 -3.74 14.18 9.35
C SER A 44 -2.67 13.12 9.70
N ALA A 45 -3.01 11.83 9.53
CA ALA A 45 -2.09 10.73 9.81
C ALA A 45 -0.90 10.67 8.83
N LEU A 46 -1.12 11.04 7.57
CA LEU A 46 -0.13 10.98 6.49
C LEU A 46 0.43 12.36 6.09
N ALA A 47 0.18 13.37 6.93
CA ALA A 47 0.69 14.72 6.70
C ALA A 47 2.21 14.72 6.45
N ARG A 48 2.66 15.46 5.42
CA ARG A 48 4.05 15.56 4.97
C ARG A 48 4.65 14.26 4.38
N ILE A 49 3.85 13.19 4.25
CA ILE A 49 4.28 11.92 3.66
C ILE A 49 3.61 11.72 2.30
N VAL A 50 2.30 11.97 2.23
CA VAL A 50 1.49 11.81 1.03
C VAL A 50 0.76 13.12 0.73
N ALA A 51 0.72 13.53 -0.52
CA ALA A 51 -0.03 14.71 -0.95
C ALA A 51 -1.54 14.51 -0.70
N GLN A 52 -2.23 15.57 -0.29
CA GLN A 52 -3.65 15.48 0.10
C GLN A 52 -4.58 15.07 -1.04
N ASP A 53 -4.25 15.42 -2.28
CA ASP A 53 -4.97 15.05 -3.51
C ASP A 53 -4.78 13.58 -3.91
N SER A 54 -3.79 12.92 -3.32
CA SER A 54 -3.54 11.48 -3.45
C SER A 54 -4.17 10.64 -2.31
N ILE A 55 -4.95 11.28 -1.41
CA ILE A 55 -5.63 10.63 -0.29
C ILE A 55 -7.14 10.65 -0.51
N HIS A 56 -7.72 9.47 -0.63
CA HIS A 56 -9.15 9.22 -0.83
C HIS A 56 -9.71 8.49 0.40
N GLY A 57 -10.41 9.24 1.25
CA GLY A 57 -11.09 8.75 2.45
C GLY A 57 -12.58 8.95 2.37
N THR A 58 -13.32 8.53 3.41
CA THR A 58 -14.74 8.87 3.56
C THR A 58 -14.89 10.38 3.65
N GLU A 59 -15.68 10.92 2.76
CA GLU A 59 -16.00 12.36 2.69
C GLU A 59 -17.22 12.67 3.53
N LEU A 60 -17.03 13.56 4.50
CA LEU A 60 -18.06 14.00 5.42
C LEU A 60 -18.51 15.43 5.08
N ASP A 61 -19.80 15.70 5.28
CA ASP A 61 -20.34 17.05 5.29
C ASP A 61 -20.49 17.52 6.73
N PHE A 62 -19.92 18.68 7.03
CA PHE A 62 -19.95 19.24 8.37
C PHE A 62 -20.86 20.46 8.42
N ASP A 63 -21.59 20.60 9.50
CA ASP A 63 -22.28 21.84 9.80
C ASP A 63 -21.25 22.95 10.07
N SER A 64 -21.39 24.08 9.37
CA SER A 64 -20.40 25.16 9.43
C SER A 64 -20.39 25.91 10.78
N LEU A 65 -21.46 25.80 11.58
CA LEU A 65 -21.59 26.50 12.85
C LEU A 65 -21.21 25.61 14.03
N SER A 66 -21.74 24.36 14.05
CA SER A 66 -21.51 23.41 15.14
C SER A 66 -20.27 22.54 14.93
N GLY A 67 -19.84 22.36 13.68
CA GLY A 67 -18.77 21.41 13.32
C GLY A 67 -19.23 19.94 13.39
N GLU A 68 -20.52 19.68 13.56
CA GLU A 68 -21.07 18.33 13.58
C GLU A 68 -21.21 17.75 12.17
N VAL A 69 -21.11 16.41 12.09
CA VAL A 69 -21.30 15.70 10.82
C VAL A 69 -22.78 15.71 10.45
N ARG A 70 -23.12 16.33 9.32
CA ARG A 70 -24.48 16.39 8.76
C ARG A 70 -24.79 15.22 7.86
N ALA A 71 -23.83 14.80 7.06
CA ALA A 71 -24.01 13.74 6.07
C ALA A 71 -22.70 13.06 5.71
N ILE A 72 -22.79 11.87 5.15
CA ILE A 72 -21.71 11.17 4.49
C ILE A 72 -21.89 11.33 2.99
N LYS A 73 -20.96 12.01 2.31
CA LYS A 73 -21.01 12.29 0.87
C LYS A 73 -20.51 11.11 0.05
N ARG A 74 -19.42 10.46 0.50
CA ARG A 74 -18.78 9.36 -0.21
C ARG A 74 -18.07 8.44 0.76
N VAL A 75 -18.17 7.13 0.52
CA VAL A 75 -17.45 6.09 1.29
C VAL A 75 -16.64 5.22 0.33
N PRO A 76 -15.31 5.30 0.31
CA PRO A 76 -14.47 4.39 -0.45
C PRO A 76 -14.26 3.08 0.32
N ALA A 77 -15.29 2.23 0.33
CA ALA A 77 -15.26 0.89 0.89
C ALA A 77 -15.92 -0.09 -0.08
N GLY A 78 -15.42 -1.31 -0.17
CA GLY A 78 -15.93 -2.31 -1.09
C GLY A 78 -15.94 -1.81 -2.55
N TYR A 79 -17.09 -1.75 -3.18
CA TYR A 79 -17.23 -1.20 -4.55
C TYR A 79 -16.90 0.29 -4.66
N GLY A 80 -16.99 1.05 -3.57
CA GLY A 80 -16.55 2.44 -3.53
C GLY A 80 -15.05 2.60 -3.79
N MET A 81 -14.22 1.62 -3.39
CA MET A 81 -12.78 1.60 -3.71
C MET A 81 -12.54 1.38 -5.21
N VAL A 82 -13.35 0.52 -5.85
CA VAL A 82 -13.30 0.29 -7.31
C VAL A 82 -13.56 1.59 -8.05
N ALA A 83 -14.63 2.31 -7.70
CA ALA A 83 -14.96 3.59 -8.32
C ALA A 83 -13.82 4.62 -8.18
N VAL A 84 -13.19 4.69 -7.00
CA VAL A 84 -12.02 5.56 -6.79
C VAL A 84 -10.85 5.15 -7.68
N SER A 85 -10.57 3.85 -7.81
CA SER A 85 -9.46 3.36 -8.64
C SER A 85 -9.67 3.69 -10.13
N GLU A 86 -10.90 3.56 -10.64
CA GLU A 86 -11.23 3.93 -12.02
C GLU A 86 -11.10 5.44 -12.27
N GLU A 87 -11.55 6.27 -11.32
CA GLU A 87 -11.36 7.73 -11.39
C GLU A 87 -9.89 8.11 -11.39
N LEU A 88 -9.07 7.44 -10.56
CA LEU A 88 -7.62 7.61 -10.52
C LEU A 88 -6.97 7.24 -11.85
N GLY A 89 -7.33 6.11 -12.43
CA GLY A 89 -6.84 5.68 -13.74
C GLY A 89 -7.12 6.71 -14.82
N LYS A 90 -8.35 7.19 -14.90
CA LYS A 90 -8.76 8.25 -15.86
C LYS A 90 -8.00 9.56 -15.63
N ARG A 91 -7.92 10.02 -14.37
CA ARG A 91 -7.26 11.27 -13.99
C ARG A 91 -5.75 11.27 -14.28
N LEU A 92 -5.10 10.13 -14.02
CA LEU A 92 -3.65 9.97 -14.19
C LEU A 92 -3.25 9.47 -15.58
N GLY A 93 -4.21 9.09 -16.43
CA GLY A 93 -3.94 8.47 -17.72
C GLY A 93 -3.25 7.11 -17.61
N ILE A 94 -3.55 6.35 -16.55
CA ILE A 94 -2.93 5.05 -16.26
C ILE A 94 -3.91 3.94 -16.62
N ALA A 95 -3.48 3.00 -17.47
CA ALA A 95 -4.27 1.82 -17.82
C ALA A 95 -4.44 0.87 -16.61
N ALA A 96 -5.52 0.12 -16.57
CA ALA A 96 -5.90 -0.69 -15.43
C ALA A 96 -4.90 -1.83 -15.13
N ASP A 97 -4.23 -2.36 -16.13
CA ASP A 97 -3.15 -3.36 -16.03
C ASP A 97 -1.89 -2.85 -15.31
N ARG A 98 -1.77 -1.52 -15.17
CA ARG A 98 -0.65 -0.87 -14.46
C ARG A 98 -0.95 -0.55 -13.01
N PHE A 99 -2.08 -0.98 -12.48
CA PHE A 99 -2.40 -0.80 -11.08
C PHE A 99 -1.73 -1.87 -10.23
N ILE A 100 -1.11 -1.42 -9.13
CA ILE A 100 -0.64 -2.27 -8.04
C ILE A 100 -1.50 -1.91 -6.82
N TYR A 101 -2.33 -2.85 -6.37
CA TYR A 101 -3.18 -2.66 -5.19
C TYR A 101 -2.63 -3.44 -4.00
N VAL A 102 -2.51 -2.76 -2.86
CA VAL A 102 -2.07 -3.36 -1.60
C VAL A 102 -3.19 -3.23 -0.58
N GLY A 103 -3.62 -4.36 -0.01
CA GLY A 103 -4.72 -4.38 0.96
C GLY A 103 -4.48 -5.35 2.11
N ASP A 104 -5.19 -5.14 3.24
CA ASP A 104 -5.03 -5.92 4.46
C ASP A 104 -6.34 -6.46 5.04
N GLY A 105 -7.50 -6.02 4.53
CA GLY A 105 -8.80 -6.30 5.12
C GLY A 105 -9.87 -6.82 4.16
N GLY A 106 -10.97 -7.30 4.73
CA GLY A 106 -12.11 -7.81 3.95
C GLY A 106 -12.75 -6.75 3.03
N SER A 107 -12.61 -5.46 3.33
CA SER A 107 -13.07 -4.35 2.49
C SER A 107 -12.33 -4.29 1.15
N ASP A 108 -11.13 -4.88 1.06
CA ASP A 108 -10.26 -4.83 -0.12
C ASP A 108 -10.60 -5.90 -1.17
N VAL A 109 -11.45 -6.88 -0.82
CA VAL A 109 -11.80 -8.00 -1.70
C VAL A 109 -12.28 -7.53 -3.07
N HIS A 110 -13.21 -6.58 -3.11
CA HIS A 110 -13.81 -6.13 -4.37
C HIS A 110 -12.81 -5.43 -5.29
N ILE A 111 -11.97 -4.56 -4.73
CA ILE A 111 -10.97 -3.87 -5.54
C ILE A 111 -9.83 -4.79 -5.96
N MET A 112 -9.43 -5.77 -5.13
CA MET A 112 -8.44 -6.77 -5.53
C MET A 112 -8.95 -7.63 -6.69
N LEU A 113 -10.20 -8.09 -6.64
CA LEU A 113 -10.82 -8.82 -7.75
C LEU A 113 -10.90 -7.95 -9.00
N HIS A 114 -11.29 -6.68 -8.87
CA HIS A 114 -11.35 -5.74 -9.98
C HIS A 114 -9.98 -5.55 -10.63
N VAL A 115 -8.93 -5.28 -9.84
CA VAL A 115 -7.55 -5.09 -10.33
C VAL A 115 -7.05 -6.37 -11.02
N ASN A 116 -7.28 -7.55 -10.43
CA ASN A 116 -6.90 -8.83 -11.03
C ASN A 116 -7.61 -9.10 -12.38
N ASN A 117 -8.89 -8.77 -12.48
CA ASN A 117 -9.67 -8.95 -13.71
C ASN A 117 -9.23 -8.03 -14.86
N HIS A 118 -8.43 -7.00 -14.54
CA HIS A 118 -7.85 -6.08 -15.52
C HIS A 118 -6.32 -6.24 -15.64
N ASP A 119 -5.80 -7.42 -15.30
CA ASP A 119 -4.38 -7.78 -15.36
C ASP A 119 -3.44 -6.93 -14.50
N GLY A 120 -3.97 -6.11 -13.58
CA GLY A 120 -3.19 -5.41 -12.58
C GLY A 120 -2.59 -6.34 -11.53
N PHE A 121 -1.81 -5.81 -10.61
CA PHE A 121 -1.11 -6.59 -9.60
C PHE A 121 -1.67 -6.35 -8.20
N THR A 122 -1.87 -7.41 -7.43
CA THR A 122 -2.44 -7.31 -6.08
C THR A 122 -1.55 -7.96 -5.03
N ILE A 123 -1.40 -7.27 -3.89
CA ILE A 123 -0.59 -7.71 -2.76
C ILE A 123 -1.44 -7.70 -1.50
N ALA A 124 -1.58 -8.85 -0.85
CA ALA A 124 -2.14 -8.94 0.50
C ALA A 124 -1.03 -8.71 1.54
N VAL A 125 -1.27 -7.86 2.54
CA VAL A 125 -0.33 -7.58 3.63
C VAL A 125 -0.89 -7.99 4.99
N SER A 126 -1.67 -9.08 5.01
CA SER A 126 -2.26 -9.64 6.23
C SER A 126 -2.33 -11.16 6.16
N GLU A 127 -2.48 -11.78 7.33
CA GLU A 127 -2.70 -13.24 7.46
C GLU A 127 -4.12 -13.67 7.05
N ASN A 128 -4.94 -12.75 6.56
CA ASN A 128 -6.30 -13.05 6.12
C ASN A 128 -6.29 -14.03 4.95
N ARG A 129 -6.71 -15.26 5.22
CA ARG A 129 -6.72 -16.35 4.23
C ARG A 129 -7.58 -16.06 2.99
N GLN A 130 -8.63 -15.26 3.12
CA GLN A 130 -9.47 -14.88 1.99
C GLN A 130 -8.71 -13.97 1.03
N LEU A 131 -8.02 -12.94 1.56
CA LEU A 131 -7.19 -12.07 0.74
C LEU A 131 -6.00 -12.81 0.12
N ALA A 132 -5.36 -13.69 0.87
CA ALA A 132 -4.24 -14.50 0.37
C ALA A 132 -4.62 -15.44 -0.79
N ARG A 133 -5.91 -15.78 -0.95
CA ARG A 133 -6.42 -16.56 -2.09
C ARG A 133 -6.72 -15.70 -3.31
N ILE A 134 -6.95 -14.41 -3.12
CA ILE A 134 -7.32 -13.45 -4.18
C ILE A 134 -6.08 -12.72 -4.68
N ALA A 135 -5.20 -12.30 -3.78
CA ALA A 135 -4.00 -11.56 -4.11
C ALA A 135 -3.01 -12.41 -4.94
N ARG A 136 -2.34 -11.78 -5.89
CA ARG A 136 -1.26 -12.41 -6.67
C ARG A 136 -0.03 -12.70 -5.79
N SER A 137 0.21 -11.86 -4.76
CA SER A 137 1.27 -12.07 -3.77
C SER A 137 0.78 -11.77 -2.36
N THR A 138 1.38 -12.41 -1.37
CA THR A 138 1.14 -12.13 0.05
C THR A 138 2.46 -11.79 0.72
N VAL A 139 2.51 -10.65 1.42
CA VAL A 139 3.67 -10.16 2.16
C VAL A 139 3.29 -10.00 3.62
N LEU A 140 3.89 -10.80 4.50
CA LEU A 140 3.68 -10.73 5.94
C LEU A 140 4.83 -9.93 6.57
N SER A 141 4.57 -8.67 6.88
CA SER A 141 5.53 -7.76 7.49
C SER A 141 4.85 -6.55 8.12
N ASP A 142 5.42 -6.05 9.22
CA ASP A 142 5.01 -4.78 9.82
C ASP A 142 5.64 -3.56 9.11
N ASN A 143 6.61 -3.79 8.24
CA ASN A 143 7.30 -2.76 7.49
C ASN A 143 6.72 -2.61 6.08
N ALA A 144 6.23 -1.41 5.77
CA ALA A 144 5.57 -1.13 4.49
C ALA A 144 6.50 -1.28 3.28
N PHE A 145 7.82 -1.11 3.45
CA PHE A 145 8.79 -1.24 2.36
C PHE A 145 8.87 -2.67 1.81
N SER A 146 8.43 -3.65 2.59
CA SER A 146 8.41 -5.06 2.20
C SER A 146 7.57 -5.38 0.96
N ILE A 147 6.56 -4.55 0.65
CA ILE A 147 5.74 -4.71 -0.56
C ILE A 147 6.56 -4.55 -1.84
N MET A 148 7.75 -3.96 -1.75
CA MET A 148 8.64 -3.84 -2.90
C MET A 148 9.18 -5.19 -3.39
N VAL A 149 9.21 -6.23 -2.53
CA VAL A 149 9.71 -7.55 -2.94
C VAL A 149 8.95 -8.12 -4.14
N PRO A 150 7.62 -8.33 -4.09
CA PRO A 150 6.90 -8.84 -5.25
C PRO A 150 6.89 -7.84 -6.42
N VAL A 151 6.95 -6.53 -6.17
CA VAL A 151 7.03 -5.53 -7.24
C VAL A 151 8.35 -5.67 -8.00
N LEU A 152 9.48 -5.79 -7.30
CA LEU A 152 10.79 -5.93 -7.90
C LEU A 152 10.98 -7.28 -8.59
N ASP A 153 10.49 -8.37 -7.97
CA ASP A 153 10.62 -9.73 -8.49
C ASP A 153 9.69 -10.00 -9.68
N GLN A 154 8.38 -9.70 -9.54
CA GLN A 154 7.35 -10.17 -10.48
C GLN A 154 6.96 -9.12 -11.54
N ILE A 155 7.22 -7.83 -11.28
CA ILE A 155 6.87 -6.75 -12.22
C ILE A 155 8.13 -6.22 -12.91
N LEU A 156 9.22 -6.03 -12.17
CA LEU A 156 10.45 -5.44 -12.69
C LEU A 156 11.56 -6.48 -12.99
N ASP A 157 11.28 -7.77 -12.74
CA ASP A 157 12.20 -8.91 -12.99
C ASP A 157 13.63 -8.72 -12.43
N TRP A 158 13.71 -8.14 -11.23
CA TRP A 158 14.98 -7.96 -10.57
C TRP A 158 15.57 -9.29 -10.09
N ARG A 159 16.91 -9.40 -10.14
CA ARG A 159 17.60 -10.56 -9.56
C ARG A 159 17.44 -10.59 -8.05
N THR A 160 17.26 -11.78 -7.49
CA THR A 160 17.13 -12.03 -6.04
C THR A 160 18.22 -11.36 -5.21
N GLY A 161 19.47 -11.38 -5.68
CA GLY A 161 20.61 -10.72 -5.00
C GLY A 161 20.40 -9.22 -4.85
N SER A 162 20.00 -8.54 -5.93
CA SER A 162 19.76 -7.08 -5.91
C SER A 162 18.58 -6.70 -5.01
N ILE A 163 17.52 -7.53 -4.99
CA ILE A 163 16.39 -7.31 -4.07
C ILE A 163 16.85 -7.45 -2.62
N ARG A 164 17.67 -8.47 -2.32
CA ARG A 164 18.22 -8.68 -0.97
C ARG A 164 19.07 -7.51 -0.53
N GLU A 165 20.01 -7.06 -1.34
CA GLU A 165 20.86 -5.90 -1.05
C GLU A 165 20.04 -4.62 -0.81
N LEU A 166 18.97 -4.41 -1.59
CA LEU A 166 18.07 -3.28 -1.38
C LEU A 166 17.38 -3.35 -0.02
N LEU A 167 16.85 -4.52 0.34
CA LEU A 167 16.16 -4.71 1.62
C LEU A 167 17.11 -4.55 2.81
N GLU A 168 18.32 -5.12 2.73
CA GLU A 168 19.34 -4.98 3.77
C GLU A 168 19.73 -3.52 4.02
N ARG A 169 19.84 -2.71 2.96
CA ARG A 169 20.04 -1.25 3.07
C ARG A 169 18.90 -0.54 3.80
N HIS A 170 17.71 -1.13 3.80
CA HIS A 170 16.54 -0.64 4.54
C HIS A 170 16.32 -1.36 5.89
N GLY A 171 17.32 -2.12 6.37
CA GLY A 171 17.25 -2.82 7.66
C GLY A 171 16.31 -4.01 7.68
N LEU A 172 16.04 -4.60 6.52
CA LEU A 172 15.15 -5.76 6.35
C LEU A 172 15.92 -6.98 5.88
N THR A 173 15.50 -8.16 6.35
CA THR A 173 16.01 -9.45 5.87
C THR A 173 14.91 -10.26 5.25
N LEU A 174 15.21 -10.90 4.13
CA LEU A 174 14.33 -11.90 3.50
C LEU A 174 14.50 -13.24 4.22
N GLN A 175 13.46 -13.64 4.96
CA GLN A 175 13.42 -14.95 5.60
C GLN A 175 12.53 -15.89 4.77
N GLY A 176 13.08 -17.05 4.41
CA GLY A 176 12.30 -18.13 3.79
C GLY A 176 11.81 -17.86 2.36
N TRP A 177 12.47 -16.95 1.65
CA TRP A 177 12.13 -16.71 0.25
C TRP A 177 12.89 -17.69 -0.66
N GLU A 178 12.19 -18.64 -1.20
CA GLU A 178 12.66 -19.47 -2.31
C GLU A 178 12.00 -18.98 -3.59
N LYS A 179 12.78 -18.76 -4.63
CA LYS A 179 12.32 -18.24 -5.95
C LYS A 179 11.23 -19.15 -6.60
N ALA A 180 11.05 -20.36 -6.11
CA ALA A 180 10.02 -21.30 -6.58
C ALA A 180 8.61 -21.03 -6.00
N ARG A 181 8.47 -20.12 -5.00
CA ARG A 181 7.21 -19.80 -4.31
C ARG A 181 7.14 -18.34 -3.93
N THR A 182 6.89 -17.49 -4.92
CA THR A 182 6.78 -16.02 -4.73
C THR A 182 5.40 -15.56 -4.28
N ASP A 183 4.45 -16.46 -4.11
CA ASP A 183 3.10 -16.20 -3.63
C ASP A 183 3.05 -15.85 -2.13
N ARG A 184 4.14 -16.15 -1.37
CA ARG A 184 4.23 -15.87 0.06
C ARG A 184 5.64 -15.47 0.48
N VAL A 185 5.81 -14.22 0.91
CA VAL A 185 7.07 -13.67 1.42
C VAL A 185 6.91 -13.25 2.87
N GLN A 186 7.74 -13.77 3.75
CA GLN A 186 7.85 -13.34 5.13
C GLN A 186 9.13 -12.53 5.32
N ILE A 187 9.03 -11.32 5.84
CA ILE A 187 10.13 -10.37 5.99
C ILE A 187 10.21 -9.94 7.44
N GLY A 188 11.35 -10.18 8.05
CA GLY A 188 11.68 -9.77 9.42
C GLY A 188 12.65 -8.59 9.46
N ALA A 189 12.79 -7.96 10.63
CA ALA A 189 13.85 -6.99 10.87
C ALA A 189 15.22 -7.66 10.84
N ALA A 190 16.24 -6.96 10.34
CA ALA A 190 17.62 -7.42 10.44
C ALA A 190 18.02 -7.59 11.92
N PRO A 191 18.75 -8.64 12.30
CA PRO A 191 19.28 -8.76 13.65
C PRO A 191 20.18 -7.56 13.96
N ALA A 192 20.05 -7.01 15.18
CA ALA A 192 20.93 -5.94 15.64
C ALA A 192 22.38 -6.40 15.53
N ALA A 193 23.26 -5.57 14.96
CA ALA A 193 24.69 -5.87 14.88
C ALA A 193 25.20 -6.12 16.30
N VAL A 194 25.75 -7.30 16.54
CA VAL A 194 26.42 -7.64 17.79
C VAL A 194 27.67 -6.75 17.85
N PRO A 195 27.83 -5.92 18.89
CA PRO A 195 29.05 -5.14 19.02
C PRO A 195 30.24 -6.10 19.12
N ALA A 196 31.25 -5.89 18.27
CA ALA A 196 32.50 -6.62 18.33
C ALA A 196 33.16 -6.36 19.70
N THR A 197 33.32 -7.40 20.49
CA THR A 197 34.10 -7.39 21.73
C THR A 197 35.62 -7.35 21.44
#